data_e0e9b02359e9adb6f6700da50ff4ea06
#
_entry.id   e0e9b02359e9adb6f6700da50ff4ea06
#
_cell.length_a   1.000
_cell.length_b   1.000
_cell.length_c   1.000
_cell.angle_alpha   90.00
_cell.angle_beta   90.00
_cell.angle_gamma   90.00
#
_symmetry.space_group_name_H-M   'P 1'
#
loop_
_entity.id
_entity.type
_entity.pdbx_description
1 polymer ?
#
loop_
_entity_poly.entity_id
_entity_poly.type
_entity_poly.pdbx_seq_one_letter_code
_entity_poly.pdbx_strand_id
1 'polypeptide(L)'
;MYGAYEALSDRMQNFLDGLTAKHRSEHVHGGRYGDKENLRDGDYPEAIHPVVRTHPVTKRKGLYVNSAFTTRIMELSRYESQDVLQMLHNHIARGVDFQCRFRWERNSVAFWDNRCTQHHAAWDYFPGVRSGYRVTIQGNRPI
;
A
#
# COMPACT_ATOMS: atom_id res chain seq x y z
N MET A 1 7.23 5.10 -2.79
CA MET A 1 6.23 5.88 -2.03
C MET A 1 6.78 7.25 -1.57
N TYR A 2 8.10 7.44 -1.53
CA TYR A 2 8.72 8.76 -1.34
C TYR A 2 8.31 9.74 -2.43
N GLY A 3 8.55 9.40 -3.70
CA GLY A 3 8.18 10.25 -4.83
C GLY A 3 6.68 10.58 -4.87
N ALA A 4 5.83 9.61 -4.50
CA ALA A 4 4.40 9.87 -4.40
C ALA A 4 4.04 10.90 -3.32
N TYR A 5 4.75 10.92 -2.19
CA TYR A 5 4.59 11.94 -1.16
C TYR A 5 5.16 13.30 -1.61
N GLU A 6 6.37 13.30 -2.15
CA GLU A 6 7.09 14.48 -2.59
C GLU A 6 6.39 15.22 -3.76
N ALA A 7 5.61 14.48 -4.57
CA ALA A 7 4.80 15.04 -5.68
C ALA A 7 3.47 15.69 -5.22
N LEU A 8 3.08 15.54 -3.96
CA LEU A 8 1.95 16.28 -3.40
C LEU A 8 2.33 17.73 -3.14
N SER A 9 1.37 18.65 -3.26
CA SER A 9 1.59 20.04 -2.84
C SER A 9 1.89 20.14 -1.35
N ASP A 10 2.63 21.16 -0.92
CA ASP A 10 2.94 21.44 0.49
C ASP A 10 1.68 21.48 1.36
N ARG A 11 0.59 22.03 0.82
CA ARG A 11 -0.71 22.09 1.52
C ARG A 11 -1.26 20.70 1.78
N MET A 12 -1.17 19.80 0.80
CA MET A 12 -1.63 18.42 0.96
C MET A 12 -0.71 17.64 1.89
N GLN A 13 0.60 17.81 1.79
CA GLN A 13 1.56 17.21 2.71
C GLN A 13 1.27 17.60 4.16
N ASN A 14 1.05 18.91 4.40
CA ASN A 14 0.72 19.44 5.73
C ASN A 14 -0.65 18.93 6.23
N PHE A 15 -1.63 18.79 5.35
CA PHE A 15 -2.94 18.23 5.70
C PHE A 15 -2.85 16.75 6.13
N LEU A 16 -2.02 15.98 5.46
CA LEU A 16 -1.87 14.55 5.76
C LEU A 16 -0.96 14.25 6.95
N ASP A 17 -0.14 15.21 7.35
CA ASP A 17 0.81 15.02 8.46
C ASP A 17 0.06 14.81 9.78
N GLY A 18 0.43 13.77 10.51
CA GLY A 18 -0.22 13.39 11.75
C GLY A 18 -1.54 12.60 11.61
N LEU A 19 -2.09 12.48 10.41
CA LEU A 19 -3.26 11.62 10.19
C LEU A 19 -2.88 10.15 10.27
N THR A 20 -3.83 9.33 10.78
CA THR A 20 -3.68 7.89 10.87
C THR A 20 -4.73 7.17 10.04
N ALA A 21 -4.39 6.00 9.53
CA ALA A 21 -5.30 5.20 8.72
C ALA A 21 -5.43 3.77 9.25
N LYS A 22 -6.65 3.26 9.21
CA LYS A 22 -6.96 1.87 9.48
C LYS A 22 -6.61 1.02 8.25
N HIS A 23 -5.86 -0.04 8.48
CA HIS A 23 -5.57 -1.08 7.51
C HIS A 23 -6.25 -2.37 7.94
N ARG A 24 -6.93 -3.05 7.01
CA ARG A 24 -7.63 -4.30 7.25
C ARG A 24 -7.43 -5.25 6.06
N SER A 25 -7.25 -6.51 6.34
CA SER A 25 -6.96 -7.52 5.31
C SER A 25 -8.19 -8.15 4.65
N GLU A 26 -9.40 -7.75 5.05
CA GLU A 26 -10.67 -8.32 4.59
C GLU A 26 -10.81 -8.38 3.06
N HIS A 27 -10.53 -7.28 2.37
CA HIS A 27 -10.65 -7.22 0.90
C HIS A 27 -9.67 -8.14 0.16
N VAL A 28 -8.54 -8.45 0.77
CA VAL A 28 -7.52 -9.33 0.18
C VAL A 28 -7.87 -10.79 0.41
N HIS A 29 -8.30 -11.14 1.61
CA HIS A 29 -8.60 -12.53 1.97
C HIS A 29 -10.04 -12.94 1.61
N GLY A 30 -11.00 -12.03 1.67
CA GLY A 30 -12.40 -12.30 1.35
C GLY A 30 -12.74 -12.43 -0.13
N GLY A 31 -11.92 -11.87 -1.04
CA GLY A 31 -12.26 -11.73 -2.45
C GLY A 31 -11.36 -12.46 -3.45
N ARG A 32 -10.07 -12.53 -3.25
CA ARG A 32 -9.10 -12.87 -4.30
C ARG A 32 -8.24 -14.10 -4.02
N TYR A 33 -8.00 -14.40 -2.76
CA TYR A 33 -7.15 -15.52 -2.33
C TYR A 33 -7.91 -16.47 -1.39
N GLY A 34 -9.21 -16.44 -1.50
CA GLY A 34 -10.30 -17.10 -0.84
C GLY A 34 -10.03 -18.42 -0.14
N ASP A 35 -9.48 -18.39 1.05
CA ASP A 35 -9.87 -19.37 2.07
C ASP A 35 -11.15 -18.87 2.73
N LYS A 36 -12.25 -18.85 1.96
CA LYS A 36 -13.57 -18.37 2.42
C LYS A 36 -14.17 -19.22 3.54
N GLU A 37 -13.61 -20.40 3.81
CA GLU A 37 -14.27 -21.38 4.66
C GLU A 37 -14.00 -21.22 6.15
N ASN A 38 -13.02 -20.39 6.59
CA ASN A 38 -12.63 -20.39 7.99
C ASN A 38 -12.51 -19.03 8.69
N LEU A 39 -12.65 -17.88 7.97
CA LEU A 39 -12.57 -16.58 8.61
C LEU A 39 -13.98 -16.03 8.84
N ARG A 40 -14.37 -15.90 10.11
CA ARG A 40 -15.62 -15.22 10.51
C ARG A 40 -15.45 -13.71 10.36
N ASP A 41 -16.58 -13.01 10.18
CA ASP A 41 -16.62 -11.55 10.25
C ASP A 41 -16.02 -11.10 11.60
N GLY A 42 -14.87 -10.42 11.58
CA GLY A 42 -14.10 -10.05 12.77
C GLY A 42 -12.69 -10.68 12.89
N ASP A 43 -12.41 -11.78 12.19
CA ASP A 43 -11.11 -12.48 12.28
C ASP A 43 -9.99 -11.86 11.40
N TYR A 44 -10.30 -10.78 10.67
CA TYR A 44 -9.31 -10.13 9.81
C TYR A 44 -8.37 -9.24 10.61
N PRO A 45 -7.07 -9.48 10.55
CA PRO A 45 -6.10 -8.61 11.19
C PRO A 45 -6.28 -7.16 10.76
N GLU A 46 -6.34 -6.27 11.73
CA GLU A 46 -6.39 -4.83 11.50
C GLU A 46 -5.29 -4.11 12.30
N ALA A 47 -4.84 -2.98 11.76
CA ALA A 47 -3.88 -2.12 12.42
C ALA A 47 -4.10 -0.66 12.03
N ILE A 48 -3.72 0.24 12.92
CA ILE A 48 -3.71 1.68 12.65
C ILE A 48 -2.26 2.11 12.46
N HIS A 49 -1.99 2.80 11.36
CA HIS A 49 -0.68 3.30 10.96
C HIS A 49 -0.76 4.74 10.48
N PRO A 50 0.32 5.52 10.51
CA PRO A 50 0.32 6.86 9.95
C PRO A 50 0.03 6.84 8.44
N VAL A 51 -0.72 7.84 7.94
CA VAL A 51 -0.92 8.06 6.50
C VAL A 51 0.39 8.44 5.82
N VAL A 52 1.20 9.24 6.50
CA VAL A 52 2.56 9.62 6.10
C VAL A 52 3.55 8.99 7.07
N ARG A 53 4.31 8.03 6.57
CA ARG A 53 5.30 7.29 7.36
C ARG A 53 6.69 7.88 7.21
N THR A 54 7.44 8.00 8.31
CA THR A 54 8.86 8.28 8.28
C THR A 54 9.67 6.99 8.23
N HIS A 55 10.54 6.87 7.23
CA HIS A 55 11.39 5.69 7.10
C HIS A 55 12.46 5.66 8.20
N PRO A 56 12.63 4.56 8.94
CA PRO A 56 13.47 4.53 10.14
C PRO A 56 14.96 4.75 9.87
N VAL A 57 15.43 4.42 8.67
CA VAL A 57 16.85 4.56 8.28
C VAL A 57 17.08 5.86 7.51
N THR A 58 16.35 6.09 6.41
CA THR A 58 16.56 7.24 5.54
C THR A 58 15.99 8.54 6.06
N LYS A 59 15.09 8.47 7.06
CA LYS A 59 14.33 9.59 7.63
C LYS A 59 13.42 10.32 6.64
N ARG A 60 13.31 9.84 5.41
CA ARG A 60 12.40 10.39 4.39
C ARG A 60 10.95 10.03 4.72
N LYS A 61 10.05 10.96 4.46
CA LYS A 61 8.61 10.75 4.53
C LYS A 61 8.10 10.08 3.25
N GLY A 62 7.12 9.22 3.37
CA GLY A 62 6.46 8.55 2.26
C GLY A 62 5.01 8.24 2.56
N LEU A 63 4.16 8.19 1.54
CA LEU A 63 2.77 7.76 1.70
C LEU A 63 2.71 6.29 2.14
N TYR A 64 1.87 6.01 3.14
CA TYR A 64 1.67 4.66 3.67
C TYR A 64 0.20 4.24 3.60
N VAL A 65 -0.41 4.48 2.45
CA VAL A 65 -1.77 4.05 2.11
C VAL A 65 -1.76 3.21 0.85
N ASN A 66 -2.67 2.25 0.75
CA ASN A 66 -2.86 1.45 -0.46
C ASN A 66 -4.32 1.00 -0.61
N SER A 67 -4.76 0.77 -1.83
CA SER A 67 -6.15 0.42 -2.14
C SER A 67 -6.57 -0.99 -1.70
N ALA A 68 -5.61 -1.86 -1.35
CA ALA A 68 -5.92 -3.24 -0.94
C ALA A 68 -6.24 -3.35 0.56
N PHE A 69 -5.59 -2.55 1.40
CA PHE A 69 -5.69 -2.69 2.86
C PHE A 69 -6.20 -1.44 3.57
N THR A 70 -5.96 -0.23 3.05
CA THR A 70 -6.34 1.00 3.74
C THR A 70 -7.83 1.28 3.58
N THR A 71 -8.55 1.28 4.69
CA THR A 71 -10.02 1.35 4.67
C THR A 71 -10.57 2.68 5.18
N ARG A 72 -9.86 3.39 6.06
CA ARG A 72 -10.34 4.63 6.67
C ARG A 72 -9.19 5.49 7.20
N ILE A 73 -9.29 6.81 7.05
CA ILE A 73 -8.52 7.80 7.81
C ILE A 73 -9.30 8.10 9.09
N MET A 74 -8.65 7.97 10.23
CA MET A 74 -9.34 7.92 11.52
C MET A 74 -9.87 9.27 11.98
N GLU A 75 -9.17 10.35 11.68
CA GLU A 75 -9.45 11.72 12.10
C GLU A 75 -10.50 12.42 11.20
N LEU A 76 -10.90 11.78 10.10
CA LEU A 76 -11.86 12.32 9.15
C LEU A 76 -13.24 11.66 9.29
N SER A 77 -14.29 12.38 8.91
CA SER A 77 -15.61 11.79 8.72
C SER A 77 -15.56 10.68 7.65
N ARG A 78 -16.59 9.83 7.61
CA ARG A 78 -16.62 8.71 6.66
C ARG A 78 -16.46 9.16 5.21
N TYR A 79 -17.17 10.22 4.81
CA TYR A 79 -17.15 10.71 3.43
C TYR A 79 -15.84 11.38 3.08
N GLU A 80 -15.33 12.26 3.94
CA GLU A 80 -14.02 12.90 3.77
C GLU A 80 -12.90 11.87 3.65
N SER A 81 -12.89 10.88 4.53
CA SER A 81 -11.92 9.79 4.48
C SER A 81 -11.96 9.04 3.16
N GLN A 82 -13.17 8.75 2.64
CA GLN A 82 -13.34 8.06 1.35
C GLN A 82 -12.77 8.89 0.21
N ASP A 83 -13.09 10.19 0.15
CA ASP A 83 -12.66 11.07 -0.91
C ASP A 83 -11.14 11.30 -0.89
N VAL A 84 -10.57 11.52 0.30
CA VAL A 84 -9.12 11.68 0.46
C VAL A 84 -8.37 10.40 0.09
N LEU A 85 -8.82 9.23 0.55
CA LEU A 85 -8.21 7.96 0.16
C LEU A 85 -8.31 7.71 -1.34
N GLN A 86 -9.45 7.98 -1.95
CA GLN A 86 -9.62 7.82 -3.40
C GLN A 86 -8.68 8.74 -4.18
N MET A 87 -8.52 9.99 -3.74
CA MET A 87 -7.57 10.95 -4.32
C MET A 87 -6.14 10.42 -4.20
N LEU A 88 -5.72 9.95 -3.03
CA LEU A 88 -4.37 9.41 -2.81
C LEU A 88 -4.11 8.13 -3.63
N HIS A 89 -5.08 7.23 -3.72
CA HIS A 89 -4.97 6.02 -4.55
C HIS A 89 -4.82 6.38 -6.03
N ASN A 90 -5.61 7.34 -6.52
CA ASN A 90 -5.51 7.83 -7.89
C ASN A 90 -4.17 8.52 -8.16
N HIS A 91 -3.69 9.33 -7.22
CA HIS A 91 -2.38 9.98 -7.30
C HIS A 91 -1.25 8.95 -7.43
N ILE A 92 -1.25 7.92 -6.59
CA ILE A 92 -0.27 6.83 -6.65
C ILE A 92 -0.37 6.05 -7.98
N ALA A 93 -1.58 5.73 -8.43
CA ALA A 93 -1.80 4.93 -9.61
C ALA A 93 -1.47 5.65 -10.94
N ARG A 94 -1.57 6.98 -10.98
CA ARG A 94 -1.33 7.79 -12.18
C ARG A 94 0.07 8.39 -12.25
N GLY A 95 0.81 8.38 -11.17
CA GLY A 95 2.13 9.02 -11.09
C GLY A 95 3.23 8.17 -11.74
N VAL A 96 3.42 8.34 -13.04
CA VAL A 96 4.42 7.59 -13.82
C VAL A 96 5.86 7.88 -13.37
N ASP A 97 6.13 9.05 -12.81
CA ASP A 97 7.47 9.51 -12.42
C ASP A 97 8.03 8.76 -11.20
N PHE A 98 7.19 8.11 -10.42
CA PHE A 98 7.60 7.33 -9.25
C PHE A 98 7.22 5.86 -9.35
N GLN A 99 6.94 5.38 -10.56
CA GLN A 99 6.67 3.98 -10.86
C GLN A 99 7.76 3.39 -11.75
N CYS A 100 8.02 2.11 -11.58
CA CYS A 100 8.83 1.35 -12.52
C CYS A 100 8.18 -0.01 -12.76
N ARG A 101 8.37 -0.52 -13.97
CA ARG A 101 7.94 -1.85 -14.34
C ARG A 101 9.12 -2.80 -14.32
N PHE A 102 9.06 -3.82 -13.45
CA PHE A 102 10.02 -4.90 -13.45
C PHE A 102 9.52 -6.03 -14.35
N ARG A 103 10.30 -6.39 -15.37
CA ARG A 103 10.02 -7.54 -16.25
C ARG A 103 10.71 -8.78 -15.69
N TRP A 104 9.91 -9.79 -15.37
CA TRP A 104 10.41 -11.05 -14.87
C TRP A 104 10.97 -11.91 -16.01
N GLU A 105 12.17 -12.43 -15.82
CA GLU A 105 12.80 -13.43 -16.65
C GLU A 105 13.13 -14.67 -15.81
N ARG A 106 13.53 -15.76 -16.46
CA ARG A 106 13.97 -16.96 -15.75
C ARG A 106 15.16 -16.61 -14.85
N ASN A 107 15.11 -17.05 -13.59
CA ASN A 107 16.10 -16.76 -12.55
C ASN A 107 16.20 -15.27 -12.12
N SER A 108 15.24 -14.43 -12.49
CA SER A 108 15.18 -13.07 -11.94
C SER A 108 14.93 -13.10 -10.43
N VAL A 109 15.62 -12.22 -9.72
CA VAL A 109 15.38 -11.93 -8.30
C VAL A 109 15.05 -10.46 -8.15
N ALA A 110 13.92 -10.13 -7.54
CA ALA A 110 13.56 -8.77 -7.18
C ALA A 110 13.63 -8.60 -5.66
N PHE A 111 14.30 -7.56 -5.24
CA PHE A 111 14.41 -7.19 -3.83
C PHE A 111 13.92 -5.75 -3.65
N TRP A 112 12.95 -5.54 -2.77
CA TRP A 112 12.39 -4.21 -2.50
C TRP A 112 12.10 -4.00 -1.04
N ASP A 113 12.13 -2.75 -0.61
CA ASP A 113 11.82 -2.34 0.74
C ASP A 113 10.32 -2.02 0.88
N ASN A 114 9.56 -2.91 1.53
CA ASN A 114 8.12 -2.70 1.79
C ASN A 114 7.82 -1.47 2.65
N ARG A 115 8.82 -0.89 3.31
CA ARG A 115 8.63 0.30 4.14
C ARG A 115 8.40 1.56 3.32
N CYS A 116 8.85 1.57 2.06
CA CYS A 116 8.78 2.73 1.17
C CYS A 116 8.37 2.41 -0.26
N THR A 117 7.96 1.17 -0.55
CA THR A 117 7.49 0.76 -1.88
C THR A 117 6.13 0.05 -1.80
N GLN A 118 5.41 0.08 -2.91
CA GLN A 118 4.25 -0.77 -3.17
C GLN A 118 4.51 -1.53 -4.47
N HIS A 119 3.92 -2.71 -4.59
CA HIS A 119 4.00 -3.48 -5.82
C HIS A 119 2.61 -3.91 -6.27
N HIS A 120 2.46 -4.01 -7.59
CA HIS A 120 1.26 -4.50 -8.25
C HIS A 120 1.63 -5.59 -9.25
N ALA A 121 0.94 -6.73 -9.17
CA ALA A 121 1.13 -7.80 -10.15
C ALA A 121 0.38 -7.44 -11.44
N ALA A 122 1.12 -7.19 -12.52
CA ALA A 122 0.53 -7.03 -13.85
C ALA A 122 0.06 -8.39 -14.39
N TRP A 123 -1.11 -8.42 -15.02
CA TRP A 123 -1.76 -9.62 -15.56
C TRP A 123 -1.59 -9.76 -17.08
N ASP A 124 -0.52 -9.27 -17.61
CA ASP A 124 -0.24 -9.19 -19.06
C ASP A 124 0.54 -10.38 -19.62
N TYR A 125 0.68 -11.45 -18.85
CA TYR A 125 1.36 -12.67 -19.25
C TYR A 125 0.43 -13.79 -19.75
N PHE A 126 -0.90 -13.56 -19.73
CA PHE A 126 -1.86 -14.54 -20.26
C PHE A 126 -1.63 -14.79 -21.78
N PRO A 127 -1.67 -16.04 -22.26
CA PRO A 127 -2.00 -17.30 -21.57
C PRO A 127 -0.83 -17.99 -20.85
N GLY A 128 0.33 -17.35 -20.75
CA GLY A 128 1.48 -17.89 -20.04
C GLY A 128 1.22 -18.09 -18.55
N VAL A 129 2.05 -18.91 -17.92
CA VAL A 129 2.03 -19.16 -16.47
C VAL A 129 3.22 -18.46 -15.83
N ARG A 130 2.96 -17.71 -14.76
CA ARG A 130 3.99 -17.11 -13.90
C ARG A 130 3.95 -17.77 -12.54
N SER A 131 5.07 -18.38 -12.16
CA SER A 131 5.28 -18.92 -10.82
C SER A 131 6.55 -18.33 -10.20
N GLY A 132 6.60 -18.27 -8.88
CA GLY A 132 7.76 -17.75 -8.17
C GLY A 132 7.62 -17.95 -6.67
N TYR A 133 8.71 -17.70 -5.95
CA TYR A 133 8.76 -17.76 -4.51
C TYR A 133 8.87 -16.35 -3.93
N ARG A 134 8.30 -16.15 -2.76
CA ARG A 134 8.42 -14.90 -2.01
C ARG A 134 8.84 -15.19 -0.58
N VAL A 135 9.85 -14.44 -0.12
CA VAL A 135 10.27 -14.41 1.28
C VAL A 135 10.06 -13.00 1.80
N THR A 136 9.59 -12.86 3.02
CA THR A 136 9.37 -11.57 3.67
C THR A 136 10.19 -11.51 4.95
N ILE A 137 10.92 -10.42 5.13
CA ILE A 137 11.68 -10.14 6.35
C ILE A 137 10.76 -9.36 7.30
N GLN A 138 10.70 -9.80 8.55
CA GLN A 138 9.93 -9.10 9.58
C GLN A 138 10.55 -7.73 9.85
N GLY A 139 9.72 -6.69 9.87
CA GLY A 139 10.12 -5.31 10.15
C GLY A 139 9.50 -4.76 11.42
N ASN A 140 9.90 -3.54 11.78
CA ASN A 140 9.32 -2.79 12.89
C ASN A 140 7.95 -2.20 12.52
N ARG A 141 7.15 -1.89 13.55
CA ARG A 141 5.89 -1.17 13.36
C ARG A 141 6.14 0.17 12.68
N PRO A 142 5.30 0.58 11.71
CA PRO A 142 5.34 1.93 11.11
C PRO A 142 5.13 3.05 12.13
N ILE A 143 5.93 4.09 12.03
CA ILE A 143 5.86 5.31 12.83
C ILE A 143 5.82 6.54 11.92
#